data_1fc3c02fd3ae98c358b10059ab1a5cb1
#
_entry.id   1fc3c02fd3ae98c358b10059ab1a5cb1
#
_cell.length_a   1.000
_cell.length_b   1.000
_cell.length_c   1.000
_cell.angle_alpha   90.00
_cell.angle_beta   90.00
_cell.angle_gamma   90.00
#
_symmetry.space_group_name_H-M   'P 1'
#
loop_
_entity.id
_entity.type
_entity.pdbx_description
1 polymer ?
#
loop_
_entity_poly.entity_id
_entity_poly.type
_entity_poly.pdbx_seq_one_letter_code
_entity_poly.pdbx_strand_id
1 'polypeptide(L)'
;MVVVIIIMANTNTFRSFVGKLLPKSNTINAAGAPAYALSAKHALAQYAVTGCLNSTFYASADAQLAKVLDLVYTVEPEFVAKTAIYSRERGYMKDMPALLVAALSVAEPKLCAATFSRVIDDAKMLRNFVQIIRSGVTGRKSLGTQPKRLVKSWLDARSEDTLFRASVGQSPSLVDVIKMVHPKPSNDARRAFYGYLLDREHEAQHLPQVVKDFEAFKQGDSTVVPDVPFQMLTALALSSAQWTAIAKNASWQMTRMNLNTFARHGVFEQRGMTELIAARLRDASAIRKARAFPYQLLAAYRSSGAQVPALVKDALQEAMEHAVYNVPALDGKVYVLVDVSGSMSSPITGHRQGSTSAMRCIDGAALVAAAILRQNRSAEVIPFEQKVVTRLSLNSRDSVMTNAQKLASIGGGGTDCSAPLKFLNQRKAMGDLVVFVSDNESWVDARRGSTAVMNEWQVFKSRNPGARLACLDFVPNATTQAAEREDILNV
;
A
#
# COMPACT_ATOMS: atom_id res chain seq x y z
N MET A 1 -27.40 59.56 -3.58
CA MET A 1 -26.70 58.30 -3.41
C MET A 1 -26.58 58.01 -1.91
N VAL A 2 -27.53 57.23 -1.36
CA VAL A 2 -27.57 56.92 0.08
C VAL A 2 -26.65 55.74 0.29
N VAL A 3 -25.52 55.94 0.96
CA VAL A 3 -24.63 54.88 1.41
C VAL A 3 -25.29 54.22 2.61
N VAL A 4 -25.90 53.07 2.41
CA VAL A 4 -26.36 52.21 3.49
C VAL A 4 -25.12 51.56 4.09
N ILE A 5 -24.62 52.08 5.20
CA ILE A 5 -23.63 51.42 6.01
C ILE A 5 -24.35 50.26 6.72
N ILE A 6 -24.22 49.05 6.17
CA ILE A 6 -24.61 47.84 6.87
C ILE A 6 -23.58 47.69 8.03
N ILE A 7 -23.98 48.02 9.23
CA ILE A 7 -23.23 47.73 10.44
C ILE A 7 -23.28 46.22 10.61
N MET A 8 -22.27 45.55 10.10
CA MET A 8 -22.09 44.15 10.36
C MET A 8 -21.86 43.97 11.87
N ALA A 9 -22.57 43.03 12.46
CA ALA A 9 -22.35 42.65 13.84
C ALA A 9 -20.85 42.37 14.07
N ASN A 10 -20.36 42.65 15.26
CA ASN A 10 -18.93 42.52 15.61
C ASN A 10 -18.42 41.12 15.24
N THR A 11 -17.78 41.01 14.08
CA THR A 11 -17.26 39.74 13.55
C THR A 11 -16.26 39.05 14.48
N ASN A 12 -15.63 39.78 15.39
CA ASN A 12 -14.73 39.20 16.39
C ASN A 12 -15.49 38.42 17.47
N THR A 13 -16.74 38.84 17.81
CA THR A 13 -17.60 38.10 18.74
C THR A 13 -18.03 36.77 18.12
N PHE A 14 -18.37 36.74 16.84
CA PHE A 14 -18.72 35.52 16.12
C PHE A 14 -17.48 34.63 15.89
N ARG A 15 -16.31 35.17 15.55
CA ARG A 15 -15.06 34.40 15.45
C ARG A 15 -14.67 33.77 16.76
N SER A 16 -14.84 34.47 17.91
CA SER A 16 -14.52 33.89 19.21
C SER A 16 -15.50 32.79 19.63
N PHE A 17 -16.73 32.83 19.14
CA PHE A 17 -17.74 31.81 19.44
C PHE A 17 -17.59 30.58 18.52
N VAL A 18 -17.45 30.75 17.23
CA VAL A 18 -17.27 29.65 16.26
C VAL A 18 -15.95 28.91 16.50
N GLY A 19 -14.87 29.63 16.86
CA GLY A 19 -13.57 29.01 17.16
C GLY A 19 -13.53 28.24 18.49
N LYS A 20 -14.56 28.34 19.35
CA LYS A 20 -14.64 27.64 20.65
C LYS A 20 -15.55 26.42 20.62
N LEU A 21 -16.41 26.27 19.61
CA LEU A 21 -17.28 25.12 19.47
C LEU A 21 -16.52 23.97 18.80
N LEU A 22 -16.01 23.08 19.61
CA LEU A 22 -15.50 21.81 19.11
C LEU A 22 -16.68 20.91 18.72
N PRO A 23 -16.61 20.19 17.60
CA PRO A 23 -17.62 19.21 17.26
C PRO A 23 -17.67 18.13 18.35
N LYS A 24 -18.90 17.76 18.78
CA LYS A 24 -19.09 16.64 19.68
C LYS A 24 -18.74 15.35 18.95
N SER A 25 -18.08 14.42 19.66
CA SER A 25 -17.92 13.05 19.16
C SER A 25 -19.30 12.44 18.90
N ASN A 26 -19.44 11.73 17.80
CA ASN A 26 -20.72 11.17 17.34
C ASN A 26 -20.71 9.63 17.28
N THR A 27 -19.60 9.01 17.66
CA THR A 27 -19.44 7.55 17.70
C THR A 27 -18.38 7.16 18.72
N ILE A 28 -18.10 5.86 18.83
CA ILE A 28 -16.98 5.28 19.57
C ILE A 28 -16.07 4.53 18.61
N ASN A 29 -14.76 4.48 18.91
CA ASN A 29 -13.79 3.68 18.16
C ASN A 29 -13.81 2.20 18.56
N ALA A 30 -12.99 1.36 17.95
CA ALA A 30 -12.91 -0.07 18.28
C ALA A 30 -12.39 -0.35 19.70
N ALA A 31 -11.66 0.60 20.30
CA ALA A 31 -11.22 0.55 21.70
C ALA A 31 -12.28 1.05 22.70
N GLY A 32 -13.49 1.44 22.24
CA GLY A 32 -14.61 1.91 23.10
C GLY A 32 -14.52 3.37 23.54
N ALA A 33 -13.61 4.17 23.00
CA ALA A 33 -13.44 5.58 23.33
C ALA A 33 -14.19 6.50 22.34
N PRO A 34 -14.50 7.75 22.73
CA PRO A 34 -15.15 8.74 21.86
C PRO A 34 -14.37 8.96 20.56
N ALA A 35 -15.08 9.01 19.44
CA ALA A 35 -14.51 9.21 18.11
C ALA A 35 -15.48 9.95 17.18
N TYR A 36 -15.02 10.30 15.99
CA TYR A 36 -15.84 10.82 14.92
C TYR A 36 -16.04 9.74 13.86
N ALA A 37 -17.28 9.53 13.43
CA ALA A 37 -17.57 8.70 12.28
C ALA A 37 -17.06 9.40 11.02
N LEU A 38 -16.32 8.68 10.19
CA LEU A 38 -15.98 9.12 8.84
C LEU A 38 -17.23 9.10 7.96
N SER A 39 -17.34 10.04 7.03
CA SER A 39 -18.37 9.96 5.99
C SER A 39 -18.20 8.65 5.21
N ALA A 40 -19.30 8.11 4.65
CA ALA A 40 -19.24 6.86 3.88
C ALA A 40 -18.21 6.93 2.73
N LYS A 41 -18.12 8.10 2.07
CA LYS A 41 -17.13 8.35 1.01
C LYS A 41 -15.69 8.32 1.54
N HIS A 42 -15.45 8.98 2.66
CA HIS A 42 -14.12 9.02 3.27
C HIS A 42 -13.70 7.62 3.76
N ALA A 43 -14.59 6.94 4.47
CA ALA A 43 -14.34 5.58 4.93
C ALA A 43 -14.03 4.63 3.75
N LEU A 44 -14.81 4.69 2.65
CA LEU A 44 -14.53 3.88 1.47
C LEU A 44 -13.17 4.21 0.85
N ALA A 45 -12.81 5.48 0.75
CA ALA A 45 -11.52 5.90 0.22
C ALA A 45 -10.36 5.38 1.10
N GLN A 46 -10.48 5.48 2.42
CA GLN A 46 -9.48 4.98 3.37
C GLN A 46 -9.34 3.45 3.27
N TYR A 47 -10.44 2.69 3.31
CA TYR A 47 -10.38 1.24 3.09
C TYR A 47 -9.77 0.87 1.74
N ALA A 48 -10.01 1.65 0.70
CA ALA A 48 -9.50 1.37 -0.64
C ALA A 48 -7.98 1.53 -0.75
N VAL A 49 -7.35 2.41 0.05
CA VAL A 49 -5.90 2.69 -0.02
C VAL A 49 -5.09 2.10 1.13
N THR A 50 -5.72 1.74 2.25
CA THR A 50 -5.05 1.15 3.41
C THR A 50 -5.48 -0.31 3.67
N GLY A 51 -6.68 -0.69 3.24
CA GLY A 51 -7.24 -2.01 3.50
C GLY A 51 -6.56 -3.13 2.72
N CYS A 52 -6.34 -4.26 3.38
CA CYS A 52 -5.69 -5.44 2.81
C CYS A 52 -6.58 -6.69 2.75
N LEU A 53 -7.84 -6.61 3.19
CA LEU A 53 -8.80 -7.74 3.33
C LEU A 53 -8.22 -8.91 4.15
N ASN A 54 -7.33 -8.63 5.08
CA ASN A 54 -6.79 -9.57 6.06
C ASN A 54 -7.19 -9.12 7.47
N SER A 55 -7.15 -10.01 8.45
CA SER A 55 -7.43 -9.63 9.83
C SER A 55 -6.41 -8.62 10.34
N THR A 56 -6.88 -7.53 10.94
CA THR A 56 -6.07 -6.54 11.65
C THR A 56 -6.16 -6.77 13.16
N PHE A 57 -5.58 -5.89 13.96
CA PHE A 57 -5.69 -5.98 15.42
C PHE A 57 -7.15 -5.84 15.89
N TYR A 58 -7.91 -4.96 15.24
CA TYR A 58 -9.27 -4.59 15.68
C TYR A 58 -10.41 -5.24 14.88
N ALA A 59 -10.15 -5.82 13.70
CA ALA A 59 -11.19 -6.35 12.83
C ALA A 59 -10.75 -7.63 12.09
N SER A 60 -11.65 -8.60 11.99
CA SER A 60 -11.44 -9.78 11.14
C SER A 60 -11.49 -9.42 9.65
N ALA A 61 -10.92 -10.28 8.80
CA ALA A 61 -10.99 -10.14 7.34
C ALA A 61 -12.44 -10.07 6.84
N ASP A 62 -13.32 -10.90 7.39
CA ASP A 62 -14.75 -10.94 7.01
C ASP A 62 -15.48 -9.66 7.43
N ALA A 63 -15.19 -9.13 8.61
CA ALA A 63 -15.74 -7.86 9.08
C ALA A 63 -15.31 -6.68 8.19
N GLN A 64 -14.05 -6.64 7.78
CA GLN A 64 -13.55 -5.62 6.85
C GLN A 64 -14.22 -5.74 5.47
N LEU A 65 -14.32 -6.96 4.94
CA LEU A 65 -14.99 -7.21 3.66
C LEU A 65 -16.47 -6.78 3.70
N ALA A 66 -17.19 -7.16 4.76
CA ALA A 66 -18.59 -6.77 4.96
C ALA A 66 -18.72 -5.24 5.02
N LYS A 67 -17.83 -4.56 5.75
CA LYS A 67 -17.82 -3.09 5.85
C LYS A 67 -17.57 -2.42 4.50
N VAL A 68 -16.63 -2.91 3.72
CA VAL A 68 -16.34 -2.36 2.37
C VAL A 68 -17.55 -2.54 1.46
N LEU A 69 -18.20 -3.70 1.47
CA LEU A 69 -19.38 -3.94 0.65
C LEU A 69 -20.55 -3.04 1.07
N ASP A 70 -20.80 -2.87 2.36
CA ASP A 70 -21.80 -1.93 2.88
C ASP A 70 -21.54 -0.50 2.38
N LEU A 71 -20.29 -0.03 2.48
CA LEU A 71 -19.89 1.29 1.98
C LEU A 71 -20.08 1.42 0.47
N VAL A 72 -19.75 0.39 -0.32
CA VAL A 72 -19.93 0.37 -1.78
C VAL A 72 -21.39 0.58 -2.18
N TYR A 73 -22.33 -0.01 -1.44
CA TYR A 73 -23.75 0.13 -1.72
C TYR A 73 -24.39 1.37 -1.08
N THR A 74 -23.66 2.06 -0.19
CA THR A 74 -24.12 3.30 0.46
C THR A 74 -23.73 4.56 -0.33
N VAL A 75 -22.58 4.54 -1.03
CA VAL A 75 -22.09 5.70 -1.77
C VAL A 75 -22.51 5.62 -3.24
N GLU A 76 -22.47 6.77 -3.92
CA GLU A 76 -22.80 6.84 -5.35
C GLU A 76 -21.82 6.00 -6.19
N PRO A 77 -22.31 5.22 -7.17
CA PRO A 77 -21.47 4.34 -8.00
C PRO A 77 -20.32 5.05 -8.71
N GLU A 78 -20.49 6.31 -9.09
CA GLU A 78 -19.42 7.13 -9.69
C GLU A 78 -18.27 7.37 -8.71
N PHE A 79 -18.57 7.54 -7.42
CA PHE A 79 -17.52 7.67 -6.40
C PHE A 79 -16.79 6.35 -6.21
N VAL A 80 -17.48 5.21 -6.19
CA VAL A 80 -16.87 3.86 -6.16
C VAL A 80 -15.93 3.68 -7.34
N ALA A 81 -16.35 4.05 -8.56
CA ALA A 81 -15.55 3.96 -9.77
C ALA A 81 -14.27 4.81 -9.68
N LYS A 82 -14.39 6.07 -9.25
CA LYS A 82 -13.25 6.99 -9.06
C LYS A 82 -12.29 6.47 -7.99
N THR A 83 -12.82 5.94 -6.90
CA THR A 83 -12.03 5.36 -5.80
C THR A 83 -11.28 4.12 -6.27
N ALA A 84 -11.90 3.24 -7.06
CA ALA A 84 -11.22 2.08 -7.66
C ALA A 84 -10.05 2.50 -8.56
N ILE A 85 -10.24 3.49 -9.42
CA ILE A 85 -9.19 4.03 -10.28
C ILE A 85 -8.06 4.65 -9.44
N TYR A 86 -8.39 5.52 -8.48
CA TYR A 86 -7.42 6.20 -7.64
C TYR A 86 -6.58 5.20 -6.83
N SER A 87 -7.23 4.24 -6.17
CA SER A 87 -6.53 3.22 -5.37
C SER A 87 -5.63 2.33 -6.23
N ARG A 88 -5.97 2.08 -7.51
CA ARG A 88 -5.11 1.36 -8.44
C ARG A 88 -3.94 2.20 -8.94
N GLU A 89 -4.22 3.39 -9.49
CA GLU A 89 -3.24 4.20 -10.21
C GLU A 89 -2.32 5.02 -9.28
N ARG A 90 -2.82 5.43 -8.12
CA ARG A 90 -2.10 6.26 -7.15
C ARG A 90 -1.72 5.50 -5.89
N GLY A 91 -2.60 4.64 -5.39
CA GLY A 91 -2.35 3.78 -4.23
C GLY A 91 -1.61 2.48 -4.56
N TYR A 92 -1.50 2.11 -5.85
CA TYR A 92 -0.88 0.85 -6.32
C TYR A 92 -1.50 -0.40 -5.69
N MET A 93 -2.74 -0.29 -5.20
CA MET A 93 -3.48 -1.37 -4.57
C MET A 93 -3.91 -2.41 -5.62
N LYS A 94 -4.20 -3.63 -5.16
CA LYS A 94 -4.57 -4.75 -6.04
C LYS A 94 -5.93 -5.33 -5.67
N ASP A 95 -6.10 -5.76 -4.45
CA ASP A 95 -7.30 -6.52 -4.05
C ASP A 95 -8.51 -5.60 -3.91
N MET A 96 -8.37 -4.44 -3.25
CA MET A 96 -9.44 -3.46 -3.08
C MET A 96 -9.98 -2.92 -4.41
N PRO A 97 -9.17 -2.37 -5.34
CA PRO A 97 -9.72 -1.88 -6.60
C PRO A 97 -10.38 -2.99 -7.42
N ALA A 98 -9.88 -4.23 -7.39
CA ALA A 98 -10.53 -5.36 -8.05
C ALA A 98 -11.90 -5.67 -7.43
N LEU A 99 -12.02 -5.62 -6.09
CA LEU A 99 -13.28 -5.78 -5.36
C LEU A 99 -14.29 -4.69 -5.75
N LEU A 100 -13.86 -3.42 -5.78
CA LEU A 100 -14.74 -2.30 -6.15
C LEU A 100 -15.27 -2.45 -7.58
N VAL A 101 -14.42 -2.82 -8.55
CA VAL A 101 -14.86 -3.06 -9.93
C VAL A 101 -15.77 -4.29 -10.04
N ALA A 102 -15.50 -5.35 -9.26
CA ALA A 102 -16.36 -6.52 -9.22
C ALA A 102 -17.74 -6.19 -8.65
N ALA A 103 -17.83 -5.37 -7.60
CA ALA A 103 -19.09 -4.88 -7.04
C ALA A 103 -19.86 -4.00 -8.04
N LEU A 104 -19.16 -3.10 -8.77
CA LEU A 104 -19.77 -2.31 -9.85
C LEU A 104 -20.37 -3.17 -10.97
N SER A 105 -19.87 -4.40 -11.17
CA SER A 105 -20.46 -5.30 -12.18
C SER A 105 -21.91 -5.71 -11.87
N VAL A 106 -22.34 -5.52 -10.63
CA VAL A 106 -23.71 -5.76 -10.15
C VAL A 106 -24.45 -4.43 -9.97
N ALA A 107 -23.84 -3.48 -9.26
CA ALA A 107 -24.50 -2.22 -8.90
C ALA A 107 -24.70 -1.29 -10.11
N GLU A 108 -23.68 -1.11 -10.95
CA GLU A 108 -23.73 -0.22 -12.12
C GLU A 108 -22.82 -0.76 -13.26
N PRO A 109 -23.35 -1.68 -14.10
CA PRO A 109 -22.59 -2.35 -15.14
C PRO A 109 -21.88 -1.41 -16.13
N LYS A 110 -22.47 -0.25 -16.44
CA LYS A 110 -21.86 0.73 -17.34
C LYS A 110 -20.57 1.29 -16.75
N LEU A 111 -20.56 1.66 -15.48
CA LEU A 111 -19.38 2.13 -14.77
C LEU A 111 -18.33 1.02 -14.61
N CYS A 112 -18.76 -0.23 -14.35
CA CYS A 112 -17.84 -1.37 -14.39
C CYS A 112 -17.08 -1.43 -15.72
N ALA A 113 -17.78 -1.33 -16.85
CA ALA A 113 -17.15 -1.35 -18.18
C ALA A 113 -16.19 -0.17 -18.40
N ALA A 114 -16.57 1.03 -17.97
CA ALA A 114 -15.76 2.24 -18.12
C ALA A 114 -14.49 2.23 -17.28
N THR A 115 -14.51 1.59 -16.11
CA THR A 115 -13.36 1.53 -15.18
C THR A 115 -12.47 0.32 -15.41
N PHE A 116 -12.99 -0.73 -16.04
CA PHE A 116 -12.36 -2.06 -16.12
C PHE A 116 -10.92 -2.02 -16.64
N SER A 117 -10.67 -1.39 -17.79
CA SER A 117 -9.34 -1.38 -18.43
C SER A 117 -8.29 -0.59 -17.63
N ARG A 118 -8.71 0.40 -16.82
CA ARG A 118 -7.82 1.20 -15.99
C ARG A 118 -7.43 0.48 -14.70
N VAL A 119 -8.34 -0.32 -14.17
CA VAL A 119 -8.16 -1.02 -12.89
C VAL A 119 -7.62 -2.44 -13.09
N ILE A 120 -8.17 -3.16 -14.07
CA ILE A 120 -7.78 -4.54 -14.40
C ILE A 120 -6.70 -4.51 -15.51
N ASP A 121 -5.55 -3.97 -15.18
CA ASP A 121 -4.47 -3.67 -16.10
C ASP A 121 -3.47 -4.83 -16.26
N ASP A 122 -3.39 -5.75 -15.30
CA ASP A 122 -2.52 -6.93 -15.33
C ASP A 122 -3.28 -8.25 -15.10
N ALA A 123 -2.61 -9.38 -15.34
CA ALA A 123 -3.21 -10.72 -15.23
C ALA A 123 -3.57 -11.08 -13.78
N LYS A 124 -2.85 -10.57 -12.79
CA LYS A 124 -3.20 -10.79 -11.39
C LYS A 124 -4.52 -10.10 -11.07
N MET A 125 -4.68 -8.85 -11.53
CA MET A 125 -5.92 -8.10 -11.37
C MET A 125 -7.09 -8.80 -12.07
N LEU A 126 -6.85 -9.34 -13.29
CA LEU A 126 -7.87 -10.10 -14.00
C LEU A 126 -8.34 -11.33 -13.21
N ARG A 127 -7.39 -12.11 -12.71
CA ARG A 127 -7.71 -13.30 -11.90
C ARG A 127 -8.42 -12.94 -10.60
N ASN A 128 -7.97 -11.89 -9.90
CA ASN A 128 -8.65 -11.39 -8.70
C ASN A 128 -10.09 -10.99 -9.00
N PHE A 129 -10.33 -10.23 -10.06
CA PHE A 129 -11.68 -9.86 -10.49
C PHE A 129 -12.58 -11.07 -10.75
N VAL A 130 -12.08 -12.07 -11.50
CA VAL A 130 -12.83 -13.30 -11.79
C VAL A 130 -13.09 -14.10 -10.51
N GLN A 131 -12.11 -14.22 -9.63
CA GLN A 131 -12.25 -14.93 -8.36
C GLN A 131 -13.26 -14.25 -7.44
N ILE A 132 -13.21 -12.92 -7.31
CA ILE A 132 -14.14 -12.15 -6.46
C ILE A 132 -15.57 -12.35 -6.93
N ILE A 133 -15.85 -12.24 -8.23
CA ILE A 133 -17.21 -12.49 -8.73
C ILE A 133 -17.64 -13.91 -8.43
N ARG A 134 -16.79 -14.91 -8.66
CA ARG A 134 -17.12 -16.32 -8.45
C ARG A 134 -17.28 -16.71 -6.99
N SER A 135 -16.66 -16.00 -6.08
CA SER A 135 -16.83 -16.24 -4.63
C SER A 135 -18.28 -15.97 -4.16
N GLY A 136 -19.01 -15.14 -4.88
CA GLY A 136 -20.37 -14.75 -4.54
C GLY A 136 -20.47 -13.55 -3.60
N VAL A 137 -19.37 -13.00 -3.12
CA VAL A 137 -19.35 -11.86 -2.16
C VAL A 137 -20.02 -10.59 -2.71
N THR A 138 -20.07 -10.43 -4.04
CA THR A 138 -20.75 -9.31 -4.70
C THR A 138 -22.21 -9.58 -5.07
N GLY A 139 -22.80 -10.64 -4.53
CA GLY A 139 -24.19 -11.00 -4.80
C GLY A 139 -24.43 -11.88 -6.03
N ARG A 140 -23.38 -12.25 -6.79
CA ARG A 140 -23.48 -13.19 -7.92
C ARG A 140 -22.34 -14.21 -7.89
N LYS A 141 -22.59 -15.44 -8.35
CA LYS A 141 -21.58 -16.52 -8.44
C LYS A 141 -21.12 -16.81 -9.86
N SER A 142 -21.78 -16.27 -10.88
CA SER A 142 -21.41 -16.42 -12.29
C SER A 142 -20.90 -15.10 -12.86
N LEU A 143 -19.97 -15.15 -13.81
CA LEU A 143 -19.48 -13.95 -14.47
C LEU A 143 -20.58 -13.15 -15.18
N GLY A 144 -21.57 -13.85 -15.79
CA GLY A 144 -22.59 -13.22 -16.61
C GLY A 144 -22.01 -12.68 -17.94
N THR A 145 -22.87 -12.08 -18.76
CA THR A 145 -22.53 -11.70 -20.14
C THR A 145 -21.49 -10.58 -20.19
N GLN A 146 -21.70 -9.51 -19.43
CA GLN A 146 -20.83 -8.32 -19.53
C GLN A 146 -19.42 -8.57 -18.94
N PRO A 147 -19.23 -9.09 -17.73
CA PRO A 147 -17.90 -9.44 -17.24
C PRO A 147 -17.16 -10.44 -18.16
N LYS A 148 -17.87 -11.44 -18.70
CA LYS A 148 -17.27 -12.36 -19.70
C LYS A 148 -16.76 -11.60 -20.93
N ARG A 149 -17.52 -10.65 -21.45
CA ARG A 149 -17.12 -9.83 -22.59
C ARG A 149 -15.89 -8.97 -22.25
N LEU A 150 -15.88 -8.34 -21.07
CA LEU A 150 -14.72 -7.55 -20.63
C LEU A 150 -13.46 -8.40 -20.49
N VAL A 151 -13.57 -9.58 -19.89
CA VAL A 151 -12.45 -10.53 -19.77
C VAL A 151 -11.96 -11.00 -21.15
N LYS A 152 -12.87 -11.31 -22.10
CA LYS A 152 -12.49 -11.65 -23.48
C LYS A 152 -11.74 -10.51 -24.14
N SER A 153 -12.27 -9.30 -24.09
CA SER A 153 -11.60 -8.10 -24.66
C SER A 153 -10.23 -7.87 -24.03
N TRP A 154 -10.08 -8.15 -22.73
CA TRP A 154 -8.79 -8.06 -22.05
C TRP A 154 -7.78 -9.07 -22.60
N LEU A 155 -8.21 -10.31 -22.85
CA LEU A 155 -7.38 -11.35 -23.45
C LEU A 155 -7.01 -11.00 -24.91
N ASP A 156 -7.99 -10.55 -25.69
CA ASP A 156 -7.82 -10.24 -27.12
C ASP A 156 -6.89 -9.03 -27.35
N ALA A 157 -6.87 -8.09 -26.43
CA ALA A 157 -6.03 -6.89 -26.51
C ALA A 157 -4.53 -7.14 -26.23
N ARG A 158 -4.13 -8.36 -25.90
CA ARG A 158 -2.75 -8.71 -25.51
C ARG A 158 -2.14 -9.74 -26.46
N SER A 159 -0.83 -9.59 -26.74
CA SER A 159 -0.09 -10.59 -27.53
C SER A 159 0.03 -11.91 -26.78
N GLU A 160 0.26 -12.98 -27.49
CA GLU A 160 0.52 -14.32 -26.94
C GLU A 160 1.71 -14.32 -26.00
N ASP A 161 2.78 -13.60 -26.33
CA ASP A 161 3.96 -13.42 -25.46
C ASP A 161 3.59 -12.80 -24.11
N THR A 162 2.76 -11.75 -24.14
CA THR A 162 2.27 -11.12 -22.91
C THR A 162 1.39 -12.07 -22.10
N LEU A 163 0.51 -12.81 -22.75
CA LEU A 163 -0.35 -13.80 -22.10
C LEU A 163 0.45 -14.98 -21.55
N PHE A 164 1.50 -15.42 -22.24
CA PHE A 164 2.37 -16.47 -21.73
C PHE A 164 3.08 -16.04 -20.47
N ARG A 165 3.70 -14.86 -20.46
CA ARG A 165 4.31 -14.29 -19.24
C ARG A 165 3.28 -14.05 -18.14
N ALA A 166 2.03 -13.81 -18.49
CA ALA A 166 0.91 -13.61 -17.57
C ALA A 166 0.31 -14.91 -17.02
N SER A 167 0.68 -16.09 -17.56
CA SER A 167 0.11 -17.39 -17.17
C SER A 167 0.54 -17.86 -15.78
N VAL A 168 1.50 -17.17 -15.16
CA VAL A 168 1.93 -17.43 -13.78
C VAL A 168 0.81 -17.15 -12.78
N GLY A 169 0.61 -18.08 -11.88
CA GLY A 169 -0.33 -17.98 -10.76
C GLY A 169 -1.51 -18.93 -10.90
N GLN A 170 -2.07 -19.26 -9.75
CA GLN A 170 -3.17 -20.22 -9.59
C GLN A 170 -4.32 -19.61 -8.80
N SER A 171 -5.48 -20.27 -8.83
CA SER A 171 -6.67 -19.98 -8.03
C SER A 171 -7.33 -18.61 -8.29
N PRO A 172 -7.84 -18.34 -9.49
CA PRO A 172 -7.78 -19.14 -10.72
C PRO A 172 -6.48 -18.93 -11.49
N SER A 173 -6.07 -19.90 -12.29
CA SER A 173 -5.02 -19.73 -13.30
C SER A 173 -5.57 -18.98 -14.53
N LEU A 174 -4.67 -18.49 -15.40
CA LEU A 174 -5.11 -17.92 -16.70
C LEU A 174 -5.83 -18.97 -17.56
N VAL A 175 -5.41 -20.22 -17.46
CA VAL A 175 -6.06 -21.37 -18.12
C VAL A 175 -7.51 -21.51 -17.64
N ASP A 176 -7.76 -21.40 -16.32
CA ASP A 176 -9.11 -21.46 -15.79
C ASP A 176 -9.97 -20.30 -16.28
N VAL A 177 -9.39 -19.09 -16.38
CA VAL A 177 -10.10 -17.93 -16.95
C VAL A 177 -10.46 -18.18 -18.39
N ILE A 178 -9.54 -18.69 -19.22
CA ILE A 178 -9.79 -19.04 -20.63
C ILE A 178 -10.91 -20.11 -20.72
N LYS A 179 -10.86 -21.15 -19.89
CA LYS A 179 -11.91 -22.18 -19.82
C LYS A 179 -13.29 -21.62 -19.42
N MET A 180 -13.35 -20.56 -18.63
CA MET A 180 -14.61 -19.96 -18.22
C MET A 180 -15.24 -19.03 -19.25
N VAL A 181 -14.40 -18.28 -19.98
CA VAL A 181 -14.91 -17.25 -20.89
C VAL A 181 -14.98 -17.73 -22.34
N HIS A 182 -14.25 -18.78 -22.72
CA HIS A 182 -14.21 -19.36 -24.06
C HIS A 182 -13.93 -18.29 -25.14
N PRO A 183 -12.75 -17.63 -25.12
CA PRO A 183 -12.41 -16.67 -26.15
C PRO A 183 -12.25 -17.38 -27.49
N LYS A 184 -12.69 -16.74 -28.59
CA LYS A 184 -12.46 -17.26 -29.94
C LYS A 184 -11.07 -16.87 -30.40
N PRO A 185 -10.21 -17.81 -30.90
CA PRO A 185 -8.93 -17.46 -31.47
C PRO A 185 -9.09 -16.52 -32.67
N SER A 186 -8.29 -15.46 -32.74
CA SER A 186 -8.34 -14.47 -33.80
C SER A 186 -7.51 -14.91 -35.05
N ASN A 187 -6.55 -15.79 -34.83
CA ASN A 187 -5.63 -16.30 -35.85
C ASN A 187 -5.04 -17.65 -35.43
N ASP A 188 -4.21 -18.25 -36.31
CA ASP A 188 -3.60 -19.58 -36.06
C ASP A 188 -2.61 -19.55 -34.89
N ALA A 189 -1.84 -18.48 -34.73
CA ALA A 189 -0.95 -18.32 -33.56
C ALA A 189 -1.73 -18.34 -32.26
N ARG A 190 -2.84 -17.59 -32.20
CA ARG A 190 -3.72 -17.57 -30.99
C ARG A 190 -4.39 -18.93 -30.78
N ARG A 191 -4.74 -19.64 -31.84
CA ARG A 191 -5.30 -21.00 -31.78
C ARG A 191 -4.29 -21.97 -31.19
N ALA A 192 -3.07 -21.99 -31.76
CA ALA A 192 -1.98 -22.84 -31.28
C ALA A 192 -1.63 -22.53 -29.81
N PHE A 193 -1.54 -21.25 -29.47
CA PHE A 193 -1.24 -20.80 -28.09
C PHE A 193 -2.31 -21.24 -27.08
N TYR A 194 -3.60 -21.10 -27.41
CA TYR A 194 -4.66 -21.60 -26.53
C TYR A 194 -4.65 -23.12 -26.44
N GLY A 195 -4.36 -23.84 -27.54
CA GLY A 195 -4.17 -25.29 -27.55
C GLY A 195 -3.06 -25.69 -26.57
N TYR A 196 -1.90 -25.07 -26.68
CA TYR A 196 -0.76 -25.28 -25.77
C TYR A 196 -1.14 -25.04 -24.29
N LEU A 197 -1.75 -23.88 -23.97
CA LEU A 197 -2.14 -23.57 -22.60
C LEU A 197 -3.18 -24.53 -22.01
N LEU A 198 -4.07 -25.04 -22.86
CA LEU A 198 -5.17 -25.94 -22.47
C LEU A 198 -4.76 -27.43 -22.51
N ASP A 199 -3.49 -27.72 -22.83
CA ASP A 199 -2.97 -29.08 -23.05
C ASP A 199 -3.81 -29.86 -24.07
N ARG A 200 -4.05 -29.22 -25.22
CA ARG A 200 -4.78 -29.76 -26.36
C ARG A 200 -3.88 -29.84 -27.58
N GLU A 201 -4.29 -30.63 -28.56
CA GLU A 201 -3.60 -30.69 -29.88
C GLU A 201 -3.43 -29.28 -30.46
N HIS A 202 -2.23 -28.96 -30.94
CA HIS A 202 -1.88 -27.67 -31.50
C HIS A 202 -0.68 -27.78 -32.44
N GLU A 203 -0.60 -26.83 -33.35
CA GLU A 203 0.52 -26.77 -34.34
C GLU A 203 1.69 -26.01 -33.73
N ALA A 204 2.76 -26.72 -33.35
CA ALA A 204 3.95 -26.16 -32.70
C ALA A 204 4.63 -25.05 -33.50
N GLN A 205 4.54 -25.09 -34.86
CA GLN A 205 5.10 -24.07 -35.75
C GLN A 205 4.48 -22.67 -35.51
N HIS A 206 3.22 -22.60 -35.12
CA HIS A 206 2.49 -21.35 -34.86
C HIS A 206 2.63 -20.86 -33.40
N LEU A 207 3.33 -21.59 -32.52
CA LEU A 207 3.57 -21.11 -31.17
C LEU A 207 4.46 -19.86 -31.17
N PRO A 208 4.22 -18.93 -30.21
CA PRO A 208 5.10 -17.78 -30.00
C PRO A 208 6.54 -18.21 -29.69
N GLN A 209 7.50 -17.41 -30.12
CA GLN A 209 8.92 -17.74 -29.94
C GLN A 209 9.26 -17.91 -28.43
N VAL A 210 8.73 -17.09 -27.57
CA VAL A 210 8.95 -17.18 -26.11
C VAL A 210 8.50 -18.54 -25.52
N VAL A 211 7.45 -19.15 -26.08
CA VAL A 211 6.99 -20.49 -25.67
C VAL A 211 7.97 -21.55 -26.16
N LYS A 212 8.41 -21.45 -27.40
CA LYS A 212 9.42 -22.37 -27.99
C LYS A 212 10.74 -22.30 -27.21
N ASP A 213 11.21 -21.10 -26.89
CA ASP A 213 12.44 -20.89 -26.13
C ASP A 213 12.32 -21.47 -24.71
N PHE A 214 11.15 -21.30 -24.07
CA PHE A 214 10.89 -21.83 -22.75
C PHE A 214 10.85 -23.37 -22.73
N GLU A 215 10.18 -23.99 -23.70
CA GLU A 215 10.12 -25.46 -23.80
C GLU A 215 11.49 -26.04 -24.14
N ALA A 216 12.26 -25.46 -25.08
CA ALA A 216 13.62 -25.89 -25.37
C ALA A 216 14.54 -25.79 -24.16
N PHE A 217 14.41 -24.70 -23.38
CA PHE A 217 15.16 -24.53 -22.13
C PHE A 217 14.75 -25.56 -21.07
N LYS A 218 13.47 -25.84 -20.93
CA LYS A 218 12.92 -26.82 -19.97
C LYS A 218 13.35 -28.25 -20.30
N GLN A 219 13.46 -28.59 -21.59
CA GLN A 219 13.91 -29.92 -22.06
C GLN A 219 15.44 -30.07 -22.03
N GLY A 220 16.17 -28.98 -21.83
CA GLY A 220 17.64 -28.97 -21.83
C GLY A 220 18.27 -28.80 -23.22
N ASP A 221 17.45 -28.53 -24.23
CA ASP A 221 17.91 -28.33 -25.64
C ASP A 221 18.55 -26.95 -25.83
N SER A 222 18.33 -26.02 -24.87
CA SER A 222 18.92 -24.68 -24.86
C SER A 222 19.51 -24.34 -23.52
N THR A 223 20.69 -23.72 -23.50
CA THR A 223 21.31 -23.12 -22.31
C THR A 223 20.94 -21.63 -22.12
N VAL A 224 20.29 -21.05 -23.12
CA VAL A 224 19.87 -19.63 -23.10
C VAL A 224 18.63 -19.50 -22.24
N VAL A 225 18.74 -18.67 -21.18
CA VAL A 225 17.61 -18.39 -20.27
C VAL A 225 16.53 -17.61 -21.01
N PRO A 226 15.31 -18.14 -21.15
CA PRO A 226 14.23 -17.45 -21.86
C PRO A 226 13.74 -16.22 -21.11
N ASP A 227 13.22 -15.22 -21.84
CA ASP A 227 12.63 -14.00 -21.27
C ASP A 227 11.21 -14.26 -20.76
N VAL A 228 11.12 -14.96 -19.64
CA VAL A 228 9.86 -15.29 -18.94
C VAL A 228 9.93 -14.86 -17.48
N PRO A 229 8.76 -14.72 -16.80
CA PRO A 229 8.73 -14.44 -15.38
C PRO A 229 9.56 -15.44 -14.55
N PHE A 230 10.25 -14.93 -13.59
CA PHE A 230 11.12 -15.69 -12.69
C PHE A 230 10.43 -16.93 -12.09
N GLN A 231 9.13 -16.81 -11.75
CA GLN A 231 8.35 -17.90 -11.17
C GLN A 231 8.21 -19.10 -12.11
N MET A 232 8.26 -18.91 -13.43
CA MET A 232 8.25 -20.02 -14.39
C MET A 232 9.59 -20.78 -14.37
N LEU A 233 10.69 -20.06 -14.18
CA LEU A 233 12.03 -20.62 -14.13
C LEU A 233 12.30 -21.32 -12.80
N THR A 234 11.79 -20.82 -11.67
CA THR A 234 12.01 -21.39 -10.33
C THR A 234 11.37 -22.77 -10.15
N ALA A 235 10.44 -23.15 -11.00
CA ALA A 235 9.84 -24.50 -11.03
C ALA A 235 10.74 -25.53 -11.70
N LEU A 236 11.84 -25.11 -12.34
CA LEU A 236 12.77 -25.97 -13.05
C LEU A 236 14.01 -26.29 -12.20
N ALA A 237 14.63 -27.43 -12.45
CA ALA A 237 15.92 -27.80 -11.85
C ALA A 237 17.04 -27.06 -12.57
N LEU A 238 17.40 -25.85 -12.08
CA LEU A 238 18.41 -24.98 -12.70
C LEU A 238 19.79 -25.18 -12.06
N SER A 239 20.82 -25.17 -12.90
CA SER A 239 22.22 -25.14 -12.47
C SER A 239 22.63 -23.77 -11.91
N SER A 240 23.72 -23.69 -11.15
CA SER A 240 24.28 -22.43 -10.64
C SER A 240 24.64 -21.46 -11.78
N ALA A 241 25.10 -21.96 -12.92
CA ALA A 241 25.38 -21.14 -14.12
C ALA A 241 24.11 -20.50 -14.69
N GLN A 242 22.99 -21.23 -14.76
CA GLN A 242 21.70 -20.70 -15.19
C GLN A 242 21.14 -19.69 -14.19
N TRP A 243 21.24 -19.93 -12.89
CA TRP A 243 20.89 -18.97 -11.86
C TRP A 243 21.70 -17.68 -11.96
N THR A 244 23.00 -17.81 -12.28
CA THR A 244 23.88 -16.65 -12.50
C THR A 244 23.45 -15.85 -13.72
N ALA A 245 23.10 -16.51 -14.83
CA ALA A 245 22.57 -15.83 -16.02
C ALA A 245 21.24 -15.12 -15.73
N ILE A 246 20.33 -15.74 -14.99
CA ILE A 246 19.09 -15.13 -14.53
C ILE A 246 19.39 -13.89 -13.67
N ALA A 247 20.30 -13.98 -12.70
CA ALA A 247 20.67 -12.87 -11.83
C ALA A 247 21.33 -11.70 -12.60
N LYS A 248 22.15 -12.02 -13.64
CA LYS A 248 22.73 -10.98 -14.52
C LYS A 248 21.67 -10.18 -15.25
N ASN A 249 20.60 -10.81 -15.73
CA ASN A 249 19.53 -10.21 -16.52
C ASN A 249 18.35 -9.72 -15.68
N ALA A 250 18.36 -9.96 -14.36
CA ALA A 250 17.27 -9.60 -13.47
C ALA A 250 17.03 -8.08 -13.44
N SER A 251 15.76 -7.66 -13.46
CA SER A 251 15.39 -6.29 -13.20
C SER A 251 15.74 -5.88 -11.75
N TRP A 252 15.75 -4.59 -11.46
CA TRP A 252 15.98 -4.08 -10.10
C TRP A 252 15.02 -4.71 -9.09
N GLN A 253 13.73 -4.73 -9.42
CA GLN A 253 12.69 -5.30 -8.54
C GLN A 253 12.88 -6.81 -8.34
N MET A 254 13.18 -7.55 -9.40
CA MET A 254 13.45 -8.98 -9.34
C MET A 254 14.69 -9.27 -8.48
N THR A 255 15.77 -8.49 -8.66
CA THR A 255 16.99 -8.59 -7.85
C THR A 255 16.67 -8.43 -6.36
N ARG A 256 15.98 -7.34 -5.99
CA ARG A 256 15.63 -7.05 -4.60
C ARG A 256 14.80 -8.17 -3.94
N MET A 257 13.88 -8.78 -4.68
CA MET A 257 12.98 -9.81 -4.14
C MET A 257 13.60 -11.20 -4.03
N ASN A 258 14.75 -11.45 -4.68
CA ASN A 258 15.29 -12.80 -4.82
C ASN A 258 16.71 -12.99 -4.24
N LEU A 259 17.16 -12.10 -3.35
CA LEU A 259 18.51 -12.16 -2.78
C LEU A 259 18.80 -13.50 -2.08
N ASN A 260 17.87 -14.02 -1.27
CA ASN A 260 18.02 -15.31 -0.60
C ASN A 260 18.03 -16.48 -1.60
N THR A 261 17.27 -16.36 -2.68
CA THR A 261 17.27 -17.39 -3.74
C THR A 261 18.61 -17.39 -4.46
N PHE A 262 19.14 -16.23 -4.79
CA PHE A 262 20.46 -16.12 -5.40
C PHE A 262 21.56 -16.65 -4.49
N ALA A 263 21.51 -16.37 -3.18
CA ALA A 263 22.45 -16.92 -2.21
C ALA A 263 22.37 -18.45 -2.17
N ARG A 264 21.17 -19.01 -2.08
CA ARG A 264 20.94 -20.46 -2.01
C ARG A 264 21.48 -21.22 -3.24
N HIS A 265 21.48 -20.57 -4.39
CA HIS A 265 21.92 -21.18 -5.66
C HIS A 265 23.34 -20.79 -6.07
N GLY A 266 24.16 -20.27 -5.14
CA GLY A 266 25.58 -20.02 -5.35
C GLY A 266 25.90 -18.85 -6.31
N VAL A 267 24.94 -17.94 -6.53
CA VAL A 267 25.14 -16.79 -7.44
C VAL A 267 26.23 -15.85 -6.89
N PHE A 268 26.28 -15.63 -5.59
CA PHE A 268 27.27 -14.74 -4.96
C PHE A 268 28.69 -15.34 -4.91
N GLU A 269 28.84 -16.64 -5.16
CA GLU A 269 30.13 -17.32 -5.28
C GLU A 269 30.77 -17.07 -6.65
N GLN A 270 29.96 -16.62 -7.62
CA GLN A 270 30.43 -16.32 -8.96
C GLN A 270 31.13 -14.94 -9.01
N ARG A 271 32.28 -14.92 -9.66
CA ARG A 271 33.13 -13.71 -9.76
C ARG A 271 32.34 -12.49 -10.28
N GLY A 272 32.39 -11.38 -9.52
CA GLY A 272 31.79 -10.10 -9.87
C GLY A 272 30.27 -10.01 -9.69
N MET A 273 29.60 -11.08 -9.25
CA MET A 273 28.14 -11.08 -9.08
C MET A 273 27.69 -10.29 -7.85
N THR A 274 28.46 -10.34 -6.77
CA THR A 274 28.17 -9.53 -5.57
C THR A 274 28.21 -8.04 -5.88
N GLU A 275 29.25 -7.58 -6.59
CA GLU A 275 29.41 -6.21 -7.01
C GLU A 275 28.34 -5.75 -7.99
N LEU A 276 28.00 -6.60 -8.97
CA LEU A 276 26.95 -6.32 -9.96
C LEU A 276 25.59 -6.16 -9.29
N ILE A 277 25.24 -7.05 -8.37
CA ILE A 277 23.95 -7.02 -7.66
C ILE A 277 23.92 -5.80 -6.72
N ALA A 278 24.99 -5.52 -5.99
CA ALA A 278 25.08 -4.35 -5.12
C ALA A 278 24.96 -3.05 -5.92
N ALA A 279 25.69 -2.93 -7.05
CA ALA A 279 25.62 -1.76 -7.92
C ALA A 279 24.20 -1.54 -8.46
N ARG A 280 23.52 -2.62 -8.90
CA ARG A 280 22.13 -2.55 -9.35
C ARG A 280 21.17 -2.08 -8.25
N LEU A 281 21.31 -2.57 -7.03
CA LEU A 281 20.43 -2.21 -5.93
C LEU A 281 20.56 -0.74 -5.54
N ARG A 282 21.76 -0.16 -5.59
CA ARG A 282 22.01 1.24 -5.25
C ARG A 282 21.78 2.23 -6.40
N ASP A 283 21.41 1.73 -7.60
CA ASP A 283 21.14 2.61 -8.74
C ASP A 283 19.93 3.52 -8.49
N ALA A 284 20.21 4.79 -8.24
CA ALA A 284 19.18 5.80 -7.95
C ALA A 284 18.16 5.98 -9.08
N SER A 285 18.56 5.80 -10.35
CA SER A 285 17.67 5.89 -11.49
C SER A 285 16.69 4.70 -11.52
N ALA A 286 17.19 3.49 -11.29
CA ALA A 286 16.38 2.28 -11.21
C ALA A 286 15.41 2.33 -10.01
N ILE A 287 15.84 2.85 -8.85
CA ILE A 287 15.02 3.04 -7.65
C ILE A 287 13.87 4.00 -7.94
N ARG A 288 14.13 5.15 -8.59
CA ARG A 288 13.09 6.10 -8.99
C ARG A 288 12.13 5.49 -10.01
N LYS A 289 12.65 4.83 -11.04
CA LYS A 289 11.84 4.16 -12.07
C LYS A 289 10.95 3.05 -11.47
N ALA A 290 11.48 2.29 -10.53
CA ALA A 290 10.75 1.26 -9.80
C ALA A 290 9.77 1.83 -8.77
N ARG A 291 9.80 3.15 -8.52
CA ARG A 291 9.03 3.83 -7.47
C ARG A 291 9.13 3.08 -6.13
N ALA A 292 10.36 2.68 -5.80
CA ALA A 292 10.60 1.92 -4.59
C ALA A 292 10.40 2.82 -3.36
N PHE A 293 9.63 2.31 -2.40
CA PHE A 293 9.45 2.97 -1.12
C PHE A 293 10.44 2.42 -0.08
N PRO A 294 10.88 3.23 0.90
CA PRO A 294 11.82 2.80 1.93
C PRO A 294 11.40 1.51 2.65
N TYR A 295 10.10 1.31 2.90
CA TYR A 295 9.61 0.10 3.59
C TYR A 295 9.88 -1.20 2.81
N GLN A 296 9.84 -1.16 1.47
CA GLN A 296 10.13 -2.34 0.64
C GLN A 296 11.60 -2.74 0.73
N LEU A 297 12.48 -1.76 0.88
CA LEU A 297 13.91 -1.96 1.06
C LEU A 297 14.25 -2.45 2.47
N LEU A 298 13.58 -1.91 3.48
CA LEU A 298 13.70 -2.41 4.85
C LEU A 298 13.21 -3.88 4.95
N ALA A 299 12.10 -4.21 4.30
CA ALA A 299 11.62 -5.58 4.24
C ALA A 299 12.64 -6.52 3.58
N ALA A 300 13.24 -6.12 2.46
CA ALA A 300 14.29 -6.89 1.78
C ALA A 300 15.55 -7.04 2.67
N TYR A 301 15.97 -5.96 3.34
CA TYR A 301 17.09 -5.99 4.28
C TYR A 301 16.86 -6.96 5.45
N ARG A 302 15.70 -6.86 6.12
CA ARG A 302 15.36 -7.73 7.26
C ARG A 302 15.18 -9.19 6.88
N SER A 303 14.65 -9.45 5.68
CA SER A 303 14.47 -10.81 5.19
C SER A 303 15.74 -11.44 4.61
N SER A 304 16.80 -10.65 4.35
CA SER A 304 18.05 -11.16 3.80
C SER A 304 18.78 -12.04 4.83
N GLY A 305 19.00 -13.31 4.45
CA GLY A 305 19.67 -14.31 5.29
C GLY A 305 21.16 -14.03 5.51
N ALA A 306 21.80 -14.83 6.37
CA ALA A 306 23.22 -14.72 6.67
C ALA A 306 24.12 -14.94 5.43
N GLN A 307 23.64 -15.72 4.46
CA GLN A 307 24.36 -16.03 3.23
C GLN A 307 24.37 -14.86 2.20
N VAL A 308 23.56 -13.81 2.40
CA VAL A 308 23.62 -12.63 1.54
C VAL A 308 24.78 -11.77 1.95
N PRO A 309 25.72 -11.43 1.00
CA PRO A 309 26.93 -10.70 1.32
C PRO A 309 26.67 -9.33 1.96
N ALA A 310 27.58 -8.87 2.84
CA ALA A 310 27.48 -7.59 3.51
C ALA A 310 27.35 -6.43 2.50
N LEU A 311 28.16 -6.45 1.43
CA LEU A 311 28.12 -5.42 0.37
C LEU A 311 26.72 -5.25 -0.26
N VAL A 312 25.94 -6.36 -0.37
CA VAL A 312 24.57 -6.33 -0.89
C VAL A 312 23.61 -5.75 0.15
N LYS A 313 23.81 -6.06 1.44
CA LYS A 313 23.03 -5.47 2.54
C LYS A 313 23.29 -3.98 2.68
N ASP A 314 24.55 -3.55 2.54
CA ASP A 314 24.91 -2.13 2.54
C ASP A 314 24.26 -1.39 1.36
N ALA A 315 24.24 -2.03 0.18
CA ALA A 315 23.56 -1.47 -0.99
C ALA A 315 22.05 -1.28 -0.78
N LEU A 316 21.38 -2.15 0.01
CA LEU A 316 19.96 -1.95 0.38
C LEU A 316 19.79 -0.75 1.32
N GLN A 317 20.74 -0.49 2.21
CA GLN A 317 20.71 0.69 3.09
C GLN A 317 20.91 1.98 2.28
N GLU A 318 21.90 2.01 1.38
CA GLU A 318 22.11 3.14 0.47
C GLU A 318 20.87 3.38 -0.42
N ALA A 319 20.23 2.30 -0.91
CA ALA A 319 19.00 2.39 -1.69
C ALA A 319 17.84 3.02 -0.90
N MET A 320 17.75 2.79 0.42
CA MET A 320 16.75 3.46 1.27
C MET A 320 16.96 4.96 1.32
N GLU A 321 18.20 5.44 1.40
CA GLU A 321 18.52 6.88 1.35
C GLU A 321 18.07 7.48 0.01
N HIS A 322 18.29 6.77 -1.11
CA HIS A 322 17.79 7.21 -2.42
C HIS A 322 16.27 7.20 -2.52
N ALA A 323 15.59 6.23 -1.91
CA ALA A 323 14.13 6.14 -1.93
C ALA A 323 13.45 7.28 -1.15
N VAL A 324 14.14 7.90 -0.19
CA VAL A 324 13.64 9.05 0.58
C VAL A 324 13.40 10.28 -0.30
N TYR A 325 14.11 10.43 -1.43
CA TYR A 325 13.84 11.53 -2.37
C TYR A 325 12.41 11.56 -2.93
N ASN A 326 11.65 10.47 -2.77
CA ASN A 326 10.23 10.43 -3.11
C ASN A 326 9.34 11.03 -2.01
N VAL A 327 9.89 11.36 -0.83
CA VAL A 327 9.19 12.06 0.26
C VAL A 327 9.33 13.56 0.03
N PRO A 328 8.22 14.32 -0.03
CA PRO A 328 8.29 15.74 -0.27
C PRO A 328 9.00 16.49 0.88
N ALA A 329 9.75 17.51 0.54
CA ALA A 329 10.16 18.51 1.51
C ALA A 329 8.91 19.29 1.96
N LEU A 330 8.81 19.54 3.26
CA LEU A 330 7.69 20.24 3.89
C LEU A 330 8.19 21.62 4.36
N ASP A 331 7.42 22.65 4.09
CA ASP A 331 7.74 24.01 4.52
C ASP A 331 7.41 24.21 6.02
N GLY A 332 8.19 25.07 6.68
CA GLY A 332 7.94 25.48 8.05
C GLY A 332 8.41 24.47 9.12
N LYS A 333 7.91 24.67 10.34
CA LYS A 333 8.21 23.79 11.48
C LYS A 333 7.22 22.61 11.51
N VAL A 334 7.77 21.40 11.42
CA VAL A 334 7.02 20.14 11.36
C VAL A 334 7.21 19.34 12.64
N TYR A 335 6.12 18.87 13.21
CA TYR A 335 6.10 17.88 14.29
C TYR A 335 5.57 16.55 13.76
N VAL A 336 6.27 15.46 13.99
CA VAL A 336 5.85 14.11 13.61
C VAL A 336 5.57 13.31 14.87
N LEU A 337 4.31 13.05 15.15
CA LEU A 337 3.82 12.34 16.33
C LEU A 337 3.67 10.87 15.95
N VAL A 338 4.52 10.01 16.50
CA VAL A 338 4.62 8.60 16.11
C VAL A 338 4.08 7.71 17.21
N ASP A 339 3.02 7.01 16.90
CA ASP A 339 2.45 6.00 17.77
C ASP A 339 3.39 4.77 17.84
N VAL A 340 3.82 4.44 19.06
CA VAL A 340 4.65 3.28 19.35
C VAL A 340 3.96 2.33 20.33
N SER A 341 2.63 2.40 20.43
CA SER A 341 1.80 1.57 21.29
C SER A 341 1.81 0.08 20.87
N GLY A 342 1.23 -0.76 21.72
CA GLY A 342 1.24 -2.21 21.53
C GLY A 342 0.55 -2.69 20.25
N SER A 343 -0.57 -2.08 19.85
CA SER A 343 -1.31 -2.38 18.62
C SER A 343 -0.48 -2.19 17.35
N MET A 344 0.42 -1.19 17.35
CA MET A 344 1.36 -0.91 16.26
C MET A 344 2.37 -2.04 16.02
N SER A 345 2.46 -3.05 16.89
CA SER A 345 3.25 -4.26 16.66
C SER A 345 2.60 -5.24 15.68
N SER A 346 1.35 -5.01 15.28
CA SER A 346 0.63 -5.85 14.31
C SER A 346 1.24 -5.77 12.91
N PRO A 347 1.12 -6.85 12.10
CA PRO A 347 1.59 -6.84 10.71
C PRO A 347 0.89 -5.75 9.89
N ILE A 348 1.67 -4.95 9.15
CA ILE A 348 1.14 -3.84 8.31
C ILE A 348 0.19 -4.32 7.20
N THR A 349 0.31 -5.58 6.76
CA THR A 349 -0.58 -6.20 5.77
C THR A 349 -1.68 -7.04 6.42
N GLY A 350 -1.88 -6.90 7.72
CA GLY A 350 -2.77 -7.76 8.51
C GLY A 350 -2.23 -9.19 8.66
N HIS A 351 -2.94 -9.97 9.48
CA HIS A 351 -2.61 -11.38 9.72
C HIS A 351 -3.10 -12.24 8.56
N ARG A 352 -2.17 -12.89 7.88
CA ARG A 352 -2.43 -13.79 6.76
C ARG A 352 -1.68 -15.09 6.97
N GLN A 353 -2.37 -16.22 6.86
CA GLN A 353 -1.74 -17.54 6.89
C GLN A 353 -0.68 -17.69 5.78
N GLY A 354 0.51 -18.14 6.13
CA GLY A 354 1.63 -18.29 5.19
C GLY A 354 2.32 -16.98 4.79
N SER A 355 1.99 -15.84 5.43
CA SER A 355 2.71 -14.60 5.21
C SER A 355 4.11 -14.65 5.78
N THR A 356 5.11 -14.33 4.96
CA THR A 356 6.51 -14.17 5.37
C THR A 356 6.88 -12.72 5.70
N SER A 357 5.92 -11.79 5.58
CA SER A 357 6.18 -10.37 5.87
C SER A 357 6.32 -10.16 7.37
N ALA A 358 7.51 -9.75 7.79
CA ALA A 358 7.84 -9.41 9.17
C ALA A 358 7.65 -7.91 9.46
N MET A 359 7.05 -7.14 8.55
CA MET A 359 6.85 -5.69 8.71
C MET A 359 5.64 -5.41 9.58
N ARG A 360 5.86 -4.68 10.67
CA ARG A 360 4.81 -4.22 11.60
C ARG A 360 4.37 -2.80 11.25
N CYS A 361 3.20 -2.36 11.72
CA CYS A 361 2.73 -0.98 11.60
C CYS A 361 3.75 0.01 12.18
N ILE A 362 4.35 -0.30 13.35
CA ILE A 362 5.41 0.53 13.94
C ILE A 362 6.63 0.67 13.04
N ASP A 363 7.00 -0.36 12.28
CA ASP A 363 8.13 -0.28 11.33
C ASP A 363 7.82 0.68 10.19
N GLY A 364 6.58 0.68 9.70
CA GLY A 364 6.09 1.62 8.69
C GLY A 364 6.04 3.06 9.23
N ALA A 365 5.44 3.25 10.41
CA ALA A 365 5.33 4.55 11.07
C ALA A 365 6.72 5.16 11.36
N ALA A 366 7.64 4.34 11.88
CA ALA A 366 9.02 4.74 12.13
C ALA A 366 9.75 5.16 10.86
N LEU A 367 9.52 4.46 9.73
CA LEU A 367 10.11 4.83 8.45
C LEU A 367 9.55 6.15 7.91
N VAL A 368 8.23 6.37 8.02
CA VAL A 368 7.61 7.65 7.61
C VAL A 368 8.23 8.79 8.42
N ALA A 369 8.32 8.65 9.74
CA ALA A 369 8.91 9.67 10.60
C ALA A 369 10.39 9.92 10.31
N ALA A 370 11.19 8.86 10.15
CA ALA A 370 12.60 8.96 9.82
C ALA A 370 12.84 9.62 8.44
N ALA A 371 11.99 9.32 7.46
CA ALA A 371 12.05 9.90 6.12
C ALA A 371 11.68 11.40 6.15
N ILE A 372 10.62 11.79 6.88
CA ILE A 372 10.29 13.20 7.08
C ILE A 372 11.42 13.95 7.79
N LEU A 373 11.98 13.36 8.84
CA LEU A 373 13.13 13.95 9.58
C LEU A 373 14.35 14.13 8.69
N ARG A 374 14.61 13.17 7.78
CA ARG A 374 15.74 13.22 6.85
C ARG A 374 15.60 14.35 5.83
N GLN A 375 14.40 14.54 5.28
CA GLN A 375 14.09 15.60 4.32
C GLN A 375 13.94 16.97 4.98
N ASN A 376 13.42 17.01 6.21
CA ASN A 376 13.08 18.24 6.92
C ASN A 376 13.90 18.31 8.22
N ARG A 377 15.09 18.87 8.14
CA ARG A 377 16.04 18.91 9.28
C ARG A 377 15.51 19.67 10.51
N SER A 378 14.55 20.56 10.32
CA SER A 378 13.86 21.28 11.40
C SER A 378 12.71 20.48 12.01
N ALA A 379 12.33 19.33 11.43
CA ALA A 379 11.28 18.49 11.97
C ALA A 379 11.67 17.91 13.33
N GLU A 380 10.67 17.74 14.18
CA GLU A 380 10.83 17.10 15.48
C GLU A 380 9.92 15.87 15.54
N VAL A 381 10.50 14.71 15.82
CA VAL A 381 9.79 13.44 15.96
C VAL A 381 9.52 13.19 17.43
N ILE A 382 8.26 12.97 17.77
CA ILE A 382 7.77 12.77 19.14
C ILE A 382 7.07 11.41 19.19
N PRO A 383 7.77 10.35 19.61
CA PRO A 383 7.14 9.06 19.84
C PRO A 383 6.28 9.08 21.09
N PHE A 384 5.14 8.41 21.03
CA PHE A 384 4.20 8.34 22.15
C PHE A 384 3.52 6.96 22.24
N GLU A 385 3.07 6.64 23.43
CA GLU A 385 2.16 5.56 23.80
C GLU A 385 1.06 6.13 24.70
N GLN A 386 0.93 5.72 25.97
CA GLN A 386 0.13 6.41 26.98
C GLN A 386 0.73 7.79 27.35
N LYS A 387 2.00 7.98 27.08
CA LYS A 387 2.78 9.20 27.33
C LYS A 387 3.80 9.41 26.22
N VAL A 388 4.29 10.63 26.10
CA VAL A 388 5.42 10.92 25.22
C VAL A 388 6.68 10.21 25.72
N VAL A 389 7.38 9.53 24.80
CA VAL A 389 8.65 8.87 25.09
C VAL A 389 9.79 9.88 24.91
N THR A 390 10.27 10.44 26.01
CA THR A 390 11.27 11.53 25.99
C THR A 390 12.72 11.06 25.95
N ARG A 391 12.98 9.76 26.17
CA ARG A 391 14.34 9.22 26.26
C ARG A 391 15.00 8.89 24.93
N LEU A 392 14.31 9.16 23.82
CA LEU A 392 14.82 8.88 22.49
C LEU A 392 15.39 10.14 21.83
N SER A 393 16.65 10.09 21.39
CA SER A 393 17.25 11.11 20.56
C SER A 393 17.41 10.61 19.13
N LEU A 394 16.77 11.28 18.17
CA LEU A 394 16.91 11.06 16.75
C LEU A 394 17.74 12.19 16.15
N ASN A 395 18.59 11.83 15.19
CA ASN A 395 19.42 12.80 14.47
C ASN A 395 19.07 12.78 12.98
N SER A 396 18.71 13.93 12.40
CA SER A 396 18.41 14.05 10.98
C SER A 396 19.58 13.70 10.04
N ARG A 397 20.80 13.62 10.59
CA ARG A 397 22.01 13.20 9.84
C ARG A 397 22.23 11.69 9.87
N ASP A 398 21.63 10.98 10.82
CA ASP A 398 21.68 9.51 10.86
C ASP A 398 20.93 8.94 9.65
N SER A 399 21.27 7.71 9.26
CA SER A 399 20.52 7.03 8.20
C SER A 399 19.05 6.88 8.56
N VAL A 400 18.17 6.87 7.53
CA VAL A 400 16.73 6.61 7.71
C VAL A 400 16.52 5.31 8.45
N MET A 401 17.29 4.27 8.13
CA MET A 401 17.22 2.98 8.80
C MET A 401 17.59 3.06 10.28
N THR A 402 18.65 3.79 10.63
CA THR A 402 19.07 3.95 12.04
C THR A 402 17.98 4.62 12.86
N ASN A 403 17.42 5.73 12.38
CA ASN A 403 16.33 6.43 13.06
C ASN A 403 15.06 5.59 13.14
N ALA A 404 14.69 4.88 12.07
CA ALA A 404 13.54 4.00 12.06
C ALA A 404 13.70 2.82 13.03
N GLN A 405 14.88 2.21 13.13
CA GLN A 405 15.16 1.13 14.07
C GLN A 405 15.07 1.61 15.53
N LYS A 406 15.61 2.79 15.83
CA LYS A 406 15.51 3.41 17.17
C LYS A 406 14.04 3.58 17.56
N LEU A 407 13.19 4.10 16.66
CA LEU A 407 11.76 4.27 16.90
C LEU A 407 11.04 2.92 17.07
N ALA A 408 11.27 1.98 16.14
CA ALA A 408 10.59 0.69 16.12
C ALA A 408 11.01 -0.24 17.29
N SER A 409 12.10 0.08 18.00
CA SER A 409 12.54 -0.66 19.18
C SER A 409 11.81 -0.26 20.47
N ILE A 410 11.06 0.84 20.47
CA ILE A 410 10.36 1.31 21.67
C ILE A 410 9.24 0.33 22.03
N GLY A 411 8.23 0.19 21.24
CA GLY A 411 7.10 -0.73 21.32
C GLY A 411 6.52 -1.05 22.69
N GLY A 412 5.20 -1.09 22.77
CA GLY A 412 4.49 -1.48 24.01
C GLY A 412 3.59 -0.38 24.56
N GLY A 413 2.88 -0.68 25.67
CA GLY A 413 1.97 0.25 26.32
C GLY A 413 0.61 0.40 25.64
N GLY A 414 -0.25 1.23 26.24
CA GLY A 414 -1.55 1.61 25.68
C GLY A 414 -1.43 2.84 24.79
N THR A 415 -2.56 3.37 24.31
CA THR A 415 -2.58 4.48 23.35
C THR A 415 -3.33 5.69 23.91
N ASP A 416 -2.64 6.82 24.07
CA ASP A 416 -3.22 8.14 24.29
C ASP A 416 -2.82 9.07 23.14
N CYS A 417 -3.67 9.17 22.14
CA CYS A 417 -3.43 10.02 20.98
C CYS A 417 -3.36 11.53 21.33
N SER A 418 -3.85 11.96 22.49
CA SER A 418 -3.76 13.37 22.91
C SER A 418 -2.42 13.72 23.56
N ALA A 419 -1.69 12.73 24.09
CA ALA A 419 -0.46 12.94 24.85
C ALA A 419 0.60 13.79 24.14
N PRO A 420 0.92 13.55 22.84
CA PRO A 420 1.92 14.34 22.16
C PRO A 420 1.49 15.78 21.87
N LEU A 421 0.20 16.03 21.60
CA LEU A 421 -0.31 17.40 21.45
C LEU A 421 -0.30 18.14 22.78
N LYS A 422 -0.68 17.47 23.86
CA LYS A 422 -0.59 18.01 25.23
C LYS A 422 0.84 18.39 25.59
N PHE A 423 1.82 17.56 25.25
CA PHE A 423 3.23 17.85 25.42
C PHE A 423 3.67 19.09 24.63
N LEU A 424 3.25 19.24 23.36
CA LEU A 424 3.50 20.44 22.57
C LEU A 424 2.85 21.69 23.20
N ASN A 425 1.65 21.55 23.73
CA ASN A 425 0.93 22.64 24.38
C ASN A 425 1.59 23.10 25.67
N GLN A 426 2.07 22.19 26.52
CA GLN A 426 2.75 22.49 27.77
C GLN A 426 4.01 23.33 27.54
N ARG A 427 4.76 23.05 26.50
CA ARG A 427 5.96 23.83 26.15
C ARG A 427 5.69 25.01 25.19
N LYS A 428 4.41 25.35 24.96
CA LYS A 428 3.98 26.46 24.09
C LYS A 428 4.59 26.39 22.69
N ALA A 429 4.73 25.19 22.14
CA ALA A 429 5.37 24.95 20.86
C ALA A 429 4.69 25.73 19.73
N MET A 430 5.53 26.26 18.81
CA MET A 430 5.11 26.92 17.57
C MET A 430 5.37 25.96 16.41
N GLY A 431 4.45 25.87 15.43
CA GLY A 431 4.60 24.99 14.29
C GLY A 431 3.54 25.18 13.23
N ASP A 432 3.86 24.72 12.01
CA ASP A 432 3.04 24.89 10.82
C ASP A 432 2.32 23.61 10.43
N LEU A 433 2.93 22.46 10.69
CA LEU A 433 2.37 21.16 10.38
C LEU A 433 2.62 20.16 11.51
N VAL A 434 1.56 19.46 11.89
CA VAL A 434 1.61 18.30 12.77
C VAL A 434 1.21 17.08 11.96
N VAL A 435 2.11 16.09 11.84
CA VAL A 435 1.86 14.80 11.18
C VAL A 435 1.68 13.75 12.26
N PHE A 436 0.49 13.19 12.34
CA PHE A 436 0.13 12.14 13.28
C PHE A 436 0.21 10.79 12.55
N VAL A 437 0.95 9.84 13.09
CA VAL A 437 1.15 8.53 12.46
C VAL A 437 0.77 7.45 13.48
N SER A 438 -0.39 6.78 13.27
CA SER A 438 -1.00 5.88 14.24
C SER A 438 -1.90 4.83 13.56
N ASP A 439 -2.42 3.89 14.32
CA ASP A 439 -3.59 3.09 13.93
C ASP A 439 -4.92 3.73 14.35
N ASN A 440 -4.87 4.97 14.88
CA ASN A 440 -6.01 5.85 15.22
C ASN A 440 -6.95 5.32 16.33
N GLU A 441 -6.54 4.34 17.11
CA GLU A 441 -7.34 3.72 18.16
C GLU A 441 -6.90 4.16 19.58
N SER A 442 -7.27 5.40 19.94
CA SER A 442 -7.06 5.92 21.31
C SER A 442 -8.12 5.37 22.25
N TRP A 443 -7.72 4.96 23.46
CA TRP A 443 -8.63 4.51 24.51
C TRP A 443 -8.62 5.40 25.76
N VAL A 444 -7.68 6.34 25.85
CA VAL A 444 -7.63 7.37 26.90
C VAL A 444 -8.20 8.64 26.30
N ASP A 445 -9.42 9.02 26.67
CA ASP A 445 -10.04 10.19 26.06
C ASP A 445 -10.88 11.04 27.02
N ALA A 446 -11.27 12.23 26.54
CA ALA A 446 -12.08 13.17 27.26
C ALA A 446 -13.47 12.60 27.61
N ARG A 447 -13.87 12.75 28.85
CA ARG A 447 -15.08 12.12 29.40
C ARG A 447 -16.40 12.69 28.85
N ARG A 448 -16.41 13.86 28.21
CA ARG A 448 -17.63 14.50 27.63
C ARG A 448 -17.27 15.43 26.47
N GLY A 449 -18.07 15.39 25.41
CA GLY A 449 -18.04 16.33 24.29
C GLY A 449 -17.17 15.88 23.13
N SER A 450 -16.09 16.56 22.87
CA SER A 450 -15.12 16.28 21.81
C SER A 450 -14.08 15.22 22.23
N THR A 451 -13.30 14.67 21.28
CA THR A 451 -12.15 13.82 21.61
C THR A 451 -11.03 14.62 22.28
N ALA A 452 -10.18 13.95 23.07
CA ALA A 452 -9.04 14.61 23.71
C ALA A 452 -8.05 15.17 22.67
N VAL A 453 -7.87 14.50 21.54
CA VAL A 453 -7.06 14.98 20.40
C VAL A 453 -7.58 16.34 19.91
N MET A 454 -8.89 16.49 19.69
CA MET A 454 -9.47 17.75 19.23
C MET A 454 -9.36 18.87 20.25
N ASN A 455 -9.49 18.55 21.55
CA ASN A 455 -9.30 19.54 22.60
C ASN A 455 -7.86 20.08 22.59
N GLU A 456 -6.87 19.21 22.53
CA GLU A 456 -5.46 19.61 22.49
C GLU A 456 -5.08 20.28 21.16
N TRP A 457 -5.65 19.81 20.01
CA TRP A 457 -5.47 20.46 18.73
C TRP A 457 -5.98 21.90 18.74
N GLN A 458 -7.15 22.15 19.30
CA GLN A 458 -7.71 23.49 19.43
C GLN A 458 -6.80 24.44 20.24
N VAL A 459 -6.19 23.93 21.31
CA VAL A 459 -5.21 24.70 22.11
C VAL A 459 -3.95 24.99 21.29
N PHE A 460 -3.42 24.02 20.53
CA PHE A 460 -2.29 24.22 19.63
C PHE A 460 -2.61 25.23 18.53
N LYS A 461 -3.76 25.06 17.86
CA LYS A 461 -4.24 25.90 16.77
C LYS A 461 -4.47 27.35 17.19
N SER A 462 -4.90 27.61 18.45
CA SER A 462 -5.10 28.96 18.95
C SER A 462 -3.81 29.78 19.00
N ARG A 463 -2.65 29.11 19.23
CA ARG A 463 -1.32 29.74 19.16
C ARG A 463 -0.75 29.74 17.74
N ASN A 464 -1.15 28.80 16.90
CA ASN A 464 -0.65 28.57 15.56
C ASN A 464 -1.80 28.62 14.52
N PRO A 465 -2.40 29.78 14.24
CA PRO A 465 -3.61 29.86 13.41
C PRO A 465 -3.47 29.27 11.99
N GLY A 466 -2.27 29.31 11.41
CA GLY A 466 -1.95 28.72 10.11
C GLY A 466 -1.68 27.21 10.14
N ALA A 467 -1.49 26.60 11.32
CA ALA A 467 -1.09 25.20 11.43
C ALA A 467 -2.13 24.24 10.85
N ARG A 468 -1.63 23.11 10.32
CA ARG A 468 -2.44 22.00 9.81
C ARG A 468 -2.10 20.70 10.55
N LEU A 469 -3.09 19.82 10.64
CA LEU A 469 -2.95 18.47 11.19
C LEU A 469 -3.17 17.46 10.06
N ALA A 470 -2.23 16.53 9.87
CA ALA A 470 -2.37 15.40 8.97
C ALA A 470 -2.30 14.10 9.77
N CYS A 471 -3.38 13.34 9.79
CA CYS A 471 -3.45 12.03 10.43
C CYS A 471 -3.24 10.96 9.36
N LEU A 472 -2.21 10.14 9.52
CA LEU A 472 -1.86 9.03 8.63
C LEU A 472 -2.17 7.72 9.35
N ASP A 473 -3.22 7.03 8.89
CA ASP A 473 -3.66 5.78 9.48
C ASP A 473 -3.02 4.58 8.80
N PHE A 474 -2.45 3.66 9.58
CA PHE A 474 -1.81 2.45 9.07
C PHE A 474 -2.77 1.28 8.88
N VAL A 475 -3.95 1.38 9.44
CA VAL A 475 -5.03 0.39 9.29
C VAL A 475 -6.33 1.09 8.90
N PRO A 476 -7.21 0.44 8.13
CA PRO A 476 -8.47 1.06 7.75
C PRO A 476 -9.42 1.16 8.94
N ASN A 477 -9.97 2.34 9.15
CA ASN A 477 -10.95 2.61 10.19
C ASN A 477 -12.21 3.26 9.60
N ALA A 478 -13.34 3.10 10.28
CA ALA A 478 -14.57 3.84 9.98
C ALA A 478 -14.72 5.08 10.88
N THR A 479 -13.77 5.30 11.78
CA THR A 479 -13.76 6.38 12.79
C THR A 479 -12.42 7.08 12.80
N THR A 480 -12.38 8.30 13.31
CA THR A 480 -11.15 9.07 13.48
C THR A 480 -11.15 9.81 14.84
N GLN A 481 -9.97 10.07 15.38
CA GLN A 481 -9.79 10.88 16.59
C GLN A 481 -9.85 12.37 16.31
N ALA A 482 -9.61 12.79 15.07
CA ALA A 482 -9.66 14.18 14.64
C ALA A 482 -10.82 14.40 13.66
N ALA A 483 -11.71 15.34 13.98
CA ALA A 483 -12.88 15.66 13.15
C ALA A 483 -12.47 16.14 11.76
N GLU A 484 -13.27 15.82 10.73
CA GLU A 484 -13.10 16.37 9.38
C GLU A 484 -13.25 17.89 9.39
N ARG A 485 -12.18 18.62 9.04
CA ARG A 485 -12.13 20.08 9.00
C ARG A 485 -11.14 20.53 7.91
N GLU A 486 -11.22 21.79 7.47
CA GLU A 486 -10.31 22.35 6.46
C GLU A 486 -8.82 22.34 6.88
N ASP A 487 -8.54 22.38 8.19
CA ASP A 487 -7.21 22.36 8.76
C ASP A 487 -6.75 20.95 9.18
N ILE A 488 -7.57 19.92 8.96
CA ILE A 488 -7.32 18.53 9.35
C ILE A 488 -7.49 17.61 8.15
N LEU A 489 -6.45 16.85 7.85
CA LEU A 489 -6.46 15.81 6.83
C LEU A 489 -6.36 14.44 7.51
N ASN A 490 -7.36 13.58 7.33
CA ASN A 490 -7.32 12.17 7.72
C ASN A 490 -7.09 11.31 6.47
N VAL A 491 -6.06 10.44 6.48
CA VAL A 491 -5.63 9.64 5.32
C VAL A 491 -5.43 8.18 5.72
#